data_81182d99d273a05f4d2ab5ac448080cb
#
_entry.id   81182d99d273a05f4d2ab5ac448080cb
#
_cell.length_a   1.000
_cell.length_b   1.000
_cell.length_c   1.000
_cell.angle_alpha   90.00
_cell.angle_beta   90.00
_cell.angle_gamma   90.00
#
_symmetry.space_group_name_H-M   'P 1'
#
loop_
_entity.id
_entity.type
_entity.pdbx_description
1 polymer ?
#
loop_
_entity_poly.entity_id
_entity_poly.type
_entity_poly.pdbx_seq_one_letter_code
_entity_poly.pdbx_strand_id
1 'polypeptide(L)'
;MESGTGHFSRFECIVAGTPISSQSANRERLRDWKQSVRQSARAAWSGPLVREPIYLKVTYFYVGFDGGLDNDNILKPVQDALEGVVFEDDHLVHIVTVIRCNLDREFAVPTTSRNVVQALERRRDFVHVVVDRLPAFEDFP
;
A
#
# COMPACT_ATOMS: atom_id res chain seq x y z
N MET A 1 -30.31 -9.09 -2.40
CA MET A 1 -29.74 -9.13 -2.00
C MET A 1 -28.90 -9.32 -1.59
N GLU A 2 -28.30 -9.58 -1.61
CA GLU A 2 -27.57 -9.74 -1.26
C GLU A 2 -27.06 -9.60 -0.47
N SER A 3 -27.06 -9.76 -0.22
CA SER A 3 -26.59 -9.79 0.59
C SER A 3 -25.72 -9.65 0.97
N GLY A 4 -26.00 -9.36 0.87
CA GLY A 4 -24.93 -8.83 1.55
C GLY A 4 -23.97 -9.67 2.18
N THR A 5 -23.28 -10.31 1.48
CA THR A 5 -22.12 -10.98 2.04
C THR A 5 -21.12 -9.98 2.61
N GLY A 6 -21.36 -8.65 2.42
CA GLY A 6 -20.51 -7.64 3.00
C GLY A 6 -19.12 -7.50 2.38
N HIS A 7 -18.91 -8.09 1.23
CA HIS A 7 -17.62 -7.96 0.57
C HIS A 7 -17.47 -6.57 -0.05
N PHE A 8 -16.35 -5.92 0.27
CA PHE A 8 -16.00 -4.63 -0.32
C PHE A 8 -15.24 -4.85 -1.65
N SER A 9 -15.23 -3.82 -2.46
CA SER A 9 -14.41 -3.80 -3.65
C SER A 9 -12.93 -3.69 -3.27
N ARG A 10 -12.07 -4.33 -4.04
CA ARG A 10 -10.63 -4.20 -3.84
C ARG A 10 -10.21 -2.75 -3.93
N PHE A 11 -9.44 -2.29 -2.96
CA PHE A 11 -8.85 -0.96 -2.96
C PHE A 11 -7.45 -1.01 -3.53
N GLU A 12 -7.11 -0.01 -4.31
CA GLU A 12 -5.74 0.15 -4.77
C GLU A 12 -5.44 1.62 -4.98
N CYS A 13 -4.21 2.05 -4.65
CA CYS A 13 -3.76 3.38 -4.99
C CYS A 13 -2.26 3.40 -5.27
N ILE A 14 -1.83 4.45 -5.94
CA ILE A 14 -0.41 4.75 -6.21
C ILE A 14 -0.07 6.01 -5.42
N VAL A 15 1.04 5.94 -4.67
CA VAL A 15 1.57 7.09 -3.94
C VAL A 15 2.92 7.43 -4.57
N ALA A 16 3.00 8.57 -5.23
CA ALA A 16 4.26 9.02 -5.82
C ALA A 16 5.24 9.40 -4.73
N GLY A 17 6.52 9.10 -4.95
CA GLY A 17 7.58 9.51 -4.06
C GLY A 17 8.26 8.37 -3.34
N THR A 18 9.18 8.74 -2.47
CA THR A 18 10.01 7.81 -1.71
C THR A 18 9.46 7.69 -0.29
N PRO A 19 9.21 6.46 0.19
CA PRO A 19 8.73 6.29 1.56
C PRO A 19 9.71 6.86 2.58
N ILE A 20 9.17 7.32 3.69
CA ILE A 20 9.96 7.78 4.83
C ILE A 20 9.82 6.73 5.93
N SER A 21 10.94 6.35 6.53
CA SER A 21 10.99 5.35 7.60
C SER A 21 10.15 5.77 8.80
N SER A 22 9.45 4.81 9.39
CA SER A 22 8.76 5.03 10.67
C SER A 22 9.74 5.44 11.78
N GLN A 23 11.03 5.15 11.61
CA GLN A 23 12.08 5.48 12.57
C GLN A 23 12.80 6.79 12.24
N SER A 24 12.35 7.52 11.23
CA SER A 24 13.01 8.75 10.80
C SER A 24 13.06 9.78 11.93
N ALA A 25 14.24 10.37 12.13
CA ALA A 25 14.39 11.48 13.09
C ALA A 25 13.69 12.74 12.59
N ASN A 26 13.50 12.87 11.29
CA ASN A 26 12.77 14.00 10.72
C ASN A 26 11.27 13.72 10.75
N ARG A 27 10.64 14.09 11.87
CA ARG A 27 9.22 13.78 12.09
C ARG A 27 8.31 14.55 11.14
N GLU A 28 8.73 15.72 10.69
CA GLU A 28 7.93 16.50 9.72
C GLU A 28 7.87 15.79 8.37
N ARG A 29 9.00 15.27 7.87
CA ARG A 29 9.01 14.52 6.62
C ARG A 29 8.18 13.25 6.72
N LEU A 30 8.21 12.59 7.87
CA LEU A 30 7.38 11.40 8.10
C LEU A 30 5.89 11.76 8.07
N ARG A 31 5.53 12.87 8.69
CA ARG A 31 4.15 13.35 8.68
C ARG A 31 3.69 13.67 7.26
N ASP A 32 4.54 14.34 6.48
CA ASP A 32 4.24 14.68 5.10
C ASP A 32 4.07 13.43 4.24
N TRP A 33 4.90 12.42 4.47
CA TRP A 33 4.77 11.14 3.77
C TRP A 33 3.44 10.46 4.08
N LYS A 34 3.09 10.38 5.36
CA LYS A 34 1.79 9.81 5.76
C LYS A 34 0.63 10.58 5.14
N GLN A 35 0.75 11.90 5.07
CA GLN A 35 -0.29 12.73 4.47
C GLN A 35 -0.42 12.46 2.97
N SER A 36 0.70 12.25 2.28
CA SER A 36 0.67 11.87 0.85
C SER A 36 -0.04 10.55 0.64
N VAL A 37 0.23 9.57 1.50
CA VAL A 37 -0.45 8.27 1.43
C VAL A 37 -1.94 8.45 1.66
N ARG A 38 -2.31 9.23 2.68
CA ARG A 38 -3.71 9.46 3.04
C ARG A 38 -4.47 10.16 1.92
N GLN A 39 -3.86 11.15 1.30
CA GLN A 39 -4.48 11.86 0.17
C GLN A 39 -4.70 10.95 -1.02
N SER A 40 -3.71 10.12 -1.37
CA SER A 40 -3.84 9.16 -2.46
C SER A 40 -4.94 8.14 -2.16
N ALA A 41 -5.02 7.71 -0.90
CA ALA A 41 -6.04 6.74 -0.48
C ALA A 41 -7.44 7.36 -0.57
N ARG A 42 -7.61 8.60 -0.09
CA ARG A 42 -8.91 9.27 -0.15
C ARG A 42 -9.37 9.50 -1.59
N ALA A 43 -8.45 9.78 -2.49
CA ALA A 43 -8.78 9.97 -3.90
C ALA A 43 -9.24 8.66 -4.55
N ALA A 44 -8.76 7.53 -4.06
CA ALA A 44 -9.04 6.21 -4.63
C ALA A 44 -10.18 5.48 -3.91
N TRP A 45 -10.59 5.93 -2.73
CA TRP A 45 -11.57 5.23 -1.91
C TRP A 45 -12.63 6.19 -1.38
N SER A 46 -13.84 6.02 -1.86
CA SER A 46 -14.99 6.81 -1.40
C SER A 46 -16.01 5.95 -0.66
N GLY A 47 -15.72 4.68 -0.48
CA GLY A 47 -16.64 3.76 0.19
C GLY A 47 -16.59 3.88 1.70
N PRO A 48 -17.40 3.11 2.41
CA PRO A 48 -17.36 3.07 3.87
C PRO A 48 -16.07 2.42 4.35
N LEU A 49 -15.72 2.68 5.61
CA LEU A 49 -14.58 2.01 6.24
C LEU A 49 -14.80 0.50 6.24
N VAL A 50 -13.77 -0.24 5.82
CA VAL A 50 -13.81 -1.70 5.87
C VAL A 50 -13.71 -2.13 7.34
N ARG A 51 -14.58 -3.05 7.74
CA ARG A 51 -14.68 -3.54 9.13
C ARG A 51 -14.53 -5.04 9.25
N GLU A 52 -14.00 -5.67 8.21
CA GLU A 52 -13.70 -7.11 8.22
C GLU A 52 -12.21 -7.33 8.07
N PRO A 53 -11.71 -8.52 8.40
CA PRO A 53 -10.29 -8.83 8.22
C PRO A 53 -9.85 -8.65 6.77
N ILE A 54 -8.67 -8.08 6.60
CA ILE A 54 -8.14 -7.71 5.29
C ILE A 54 -6.72 -8.19 5.08
N TYR A 55 -6.34 -8.19 3.81
CA TYR A 55 -5.00 -8.39 3.32
C TYR A 55 -4.47 -7.04 2.83
N LEU A 56 -3.29 -6.64 3.31
CA LEU A 56 -2.62 -5.41 2.90
C LEU A 56 -1.35 -5.77 2.15
N LYS A 57 -1.22 -5.24 0.94
CA LYS A 57 -0.02 -5.43 0.12
C LYS A 57 0.58 -4.07 -0.21
N VAL A 58 1.86 -3.91 0.10
CA VAL A 58 2.60 -2.67 -0.16
C VAL A 58 3.80 -3.04 -1.03
N THR A 59 3.91 -2.43 -2.20
CA THR A 59 5.02 -2.65 -3.10
C THR A 59 5.73 -1.32 -3.32
N TYR A 60 7.02 -1.26 -2.96
CA TYR A 60 7.84 -0.09 -3.16
C TYR A 60 8.68 -0.30 -4.42
N PHE A 61 8.42 0.51 -5.43
CA PHE A 61 9.20 0.56 -6.66
C PHE A 61 10.18 1.71 -6.56
N TYR A 62 11.47 1.43 -6.75
CA TYR A 62 12.49 2.45 -6.53
C TYR A 62 13.56 2.43 -7.63
N VAL A 63 14.17 3.60 -7.82
CA VAL A 63 15.29 3.79 -8.74
C VAL A 63 16.56 3.92 -7.90
N GLY A 64 17.61 3.18 -8.27
CA GLY A 64 18.89 3.24 -7.59
C GLY A 64 18.87 2.56 -6.24
N PHE A 65 18.84 3.34 -5.18
CA PHE A 65 18.94 2.87 -3.80
C PHE A 65 17.62 3.01 -3.08
N ASP A 66 17.24 2.00 -2.31
CA ASP A 66 15.97 1.96 -1.58
C ASP A 66 16.02 2.69 -0.22
N GLY A 67 17.11 3.41 0.06
CA GLY A 67 17.25 4.13 1.33
C GLY A 67 17.65 3.24 2.49
N GLY A 68 17.86 1.95 2.28
CA GLY A 68 18.19 1.01 3.35
C GLY A 68 17.03 0.76 4.30
N LEU A 69 15.80 0.99 3.83
CA LEU A 69 14.60 0.83 4.67
C LEU A 69 14.28 -0.65 4.91
N ASP A 70 13.99 -0.99 6.16
CA ASP A 70 13.42 -2.30 6.49
C ASP A 70 11.96 -2.34 6.04
N ASN A 71 11.47 -3.55 5.78
CA ASN A 71 10.07 -3.72 5.37
C ASN A 71 9.09 -3.15 6.41
N ASP A 72 9.36 -3.35 7.69
CA ASP A 72 8.51 -2.81 8.75
C ASP A 72 8.49 -1.29 8.74
N ASN A 73 9.60 -0.66 8.43
CA ASN A 73 9.71 0.80 8.39
C ASN A 73 9.04 1.40 7.17
N ILE A 74 8.87 0.62 6.10
CA ILE A 74 8.07 1.01 4.93
C ILE A 74 6.59 0.83 5.24
N LEU A 75 6.24 -0.30 5.84
CA LEU A 75 4.85 -0.69 6.08
C LEU A 75 4.14 0.23 7.05
N LYS A 76 4.75 0.51 8.21
CA LYS A 76 4.04 1.14 9.31
C LYS A 76 3.46 2.51 8.98
N PRO A 77 4.19 3.43 8.33
CA PRO A 77 3.59 4.71 7.96
C PRO A 77 2.42 4.58 6.97
N VAL A 78 2.51 3.63 6.05
CA VAL A 78 1.44 3.37 5.09
C VAL A 78 0.21 2.85 5.82
N GLN A 79 0.39 1.86 6.67
CA GLN A 79 -0.69 1.27 7.45
C GLN A 79 -1.36 2.31 8.34
N ASP A 80 -0.57 3.13 9.05
CA ASP A 80 -1.09 4.19 9.90
C ASP A 80 -1.91 5.20 9.10
N ALA A 81 -1.47 5.52 7.89
CA ALA A 81 -2.17 6.49 7.06
C ALA A 81 -3.49 5.97 6.52
N LEU A 82 -3.60 4.66 6.31
CA LEU A 82 -4.83 4.04 5.78
C LEU A 82 -5.88 3.84 6.87
N GLU A 83 -5.47 3.72 8.11
CA GLU A 83 -6.39 3.54 9.23
C GLU A 83 -7.30 4.78 9.36
N GLY A 84 -8.60 4.54 9.40
CA GLY A 84 -9.57 5.62 9.43
C GLY A 84 -9.92 6.21 8.06
N VAL A 85 -9.26 5.73 7.00
CA VAL A 85 -9.55 6.16 5.62
C VAL A 85 -10.12 5.00 4.81
N VAL A 86 -9.45 3.85 4.83
CA VAL A 86 -9.86 2.66 4.08
C VAL A 86 -10.42 1.60 5.01
N PHE A 87 -9.75 1.32 6.12
CA PHE A 87 -10.22 0.35 7.11
C PHE A 87 -10.30 1.03 8.49
N GLU A 88 -11.12 0.43 9.36
CA GLU A 88 -11.43 1.06 10.64
C GLU A 88 -10.26 1.02 11.62
N ASP A 89 -9.54 -0.10 11.68
CA ASP A 89 -8.52 -0.33 12.70
C ASP A 89 -7.46 -1.28 12.18
N ASP A 90 -6.22 -1.10 12.62
CA ASP A 90 -5.10 -1.90 12.14
C ASP A 90 -5.17 -3.37 12.59
N HIS A 91 -5.94 -3.70 13.62
CA HIS A 91 -6.11 -5.11 14.02
C HIS A 91 -6.85 -5.92 12.95
N LEU A 92 -7.53 -5.25 12.01
CA LEU A 92 -8.17 -5.93 10.88
C LEU A 92 -7.15 -6.43 9.86
N VAL A 93 -5.93 -5.93 9.88
CA VAL A 93 -4.90 -6.34 8.94
C VAL A 93 -4.31 -7.67 9.41
N HIS A 94 -4.82 -8.77 8.83
CA HIS A 94 -4.41 -10.12 9.24
C HIS A 94 -3.24 -10.64 8.41
N ILE A 95 -3.13 -10.21 7.17
CA ILE A 95 -2.06 -10.65 6.27
C ILE A 95 -1.42 -9.41 5.64
N VAL A 96 -0.10 -9.38 5.64
CA VAL A 96 0.67 -8.29 5.05
C VAL A 96 1.72 -8.87 4.11
N THR A 97 1.87 -8.24 2.95
CA THR A 97 2.98 -8.51 2.04
C THR A 97 3.67 -7.18 1.73
N VAL A 98 4.98 -7.12 1.91
CA VAL A 98 5.79 -5.97 1.53
C VAL A 98 6.81 -6.42 0.51
N ILE A 99 6.83 -5.77 -0.64
CA ILE A 99 7.71 -6.09 -1.76
C ILE A 99 8.50 -4.85 -2.14
N ARG A 100 9.80 -5.02 -2.43
CA ARG A 100 10.65 -3.96 -2.96
C ARG A 100 11.09 -4.36 -4.36
N CYS A 101 10.85 -3.48 -5.34
CA CYS A 101 11.21 -3.71 -6.73
C CYS A 101 12.17 -2.62 -7.20
N ASN A 102 13.38 -3.02 -7.59
CA ASN A 102 14.37 -2.10 -8.14
C ASN A 102 14.10 -1.89 -9.63
N LEU A 103 13.75 -0.67 -10.00
CA LEU A 103 13.40 -0.33 -11.39
C LEU A 103 14.60 -0.35 -12.34
N ASP A 104 15.81 -0.32 -11.81
CA ASP A 104 17.03 -0.37 -12.62
C ASP A 104 17.45 -1.79 -12.97
N ARG A 105 16.74 -2.78 -12.44
CA ARG A 105 17.03 -4.19 -12.67
C ARG A 105 15.86 -4.86 -13.37
N GLU A 106 16.16 -6.00 -13.98
CA GLU A 106 15.11 -6.85 -14.51
C GLU A 106 14.28 -7.38 -13.34
N PHE A 107 12.97 -7.26 -13.44
CA PHE A 107 12.06 -7.70 -12.38
C PHE A 107 10.75 -8.17 -12.99
N ALA A 108 10.06 -9.04 -12.23
CA ALA A 108 8.71 -9.44 -12.54
C ALA A 108 7.75 -8.50 -11.80
N VAL A 109 6.85 -7.87 -12.54
CA VAL A 109 5.85 -6.99 -11.92
C VAL A 109 4.81 -7.87 -11.22
N PRO A 110 4.60 -7.71 -9.91
CA PRO A 110 3.71 -8.59 -9.15
C PRO A 110 2.23 -8.33 -9.37
N THR A 111 1.90 -7.49 -10.34
CA THR A 111 0.52 -7.12 -10.64
C THR A 111 0.40 -6.70 -12.11
N THR A 112 -0.82 -6.87 -12.64
CA THR A 112 -1.16 -6.38 -13.98
C THR A 112 -2.00 -5.11 -13.91
N SER A 113 -2.02 -4.44 -12.76
CA SER A 113 -2.79 -3.22 -12.57
C SER A 113 -2.38 -2.15 -13.57
N ARG A 114 -3.38 -1.53 -14.20
CA ARG A 114 -3.15 -0.42 -15.12
C ARG A 114 -2.45 0.74 -14.41
N ASN A 115 -2.81 0.99 -13.16
CA ASN A 115 -2.20 2.06 -12.39
C ASN A 115 -0.70 1.85 -12.22
N VAL A 116 -0.29 0.62 -11.96
CA VAL A 116 1.13 0.28 -11.82
C VAL A 116 1.84 0.45 -13.15
N VAL A 117 1.25 -0.05 -14.24
CA VAL A 117 1.85 0.08 -15.58
C VAL A 117 2.09 1.56 -15.92
N GLN A 118 1.11 2.41 -15.66
CA GLN A 118 1.25 3.84 -15.91
C GLN A 118 2.32 4.48 -15.03
N ALA A 119 2.38 4.10 -13.76
CA ALA A 119 3.37 4.64 -12.84
C ALA A 119 4.79 4.23 -13.23
N LEU A 120 4.97 3.01 -13.75
CA LEU A 120 6.27 2.53 -14.20
C LEU A 120 6.86 3.37 -15.33
N GLU A 121 6.01 3.96 -16.16
CA GLU A 121 6.46 4.79 -17.27
C GLU A 121 7.20 6.05 -16.81
N ARG A 122 6.92 6.51 -15.60
CA ARG A 122 7.56 7.72 -15.06
C ARG A 122 8.99 7.48 -14.61
N ARG A 123 9.37 6.23 -14.35
CA ARG A 123 10.71 5.80 -13.89
C ARG A 123 11.16 6.59 -12.67
N ARG A 124 10.27 6.72 -11.70
CA ARG A 124 10.51 7.37 -10.41
C ARG A 124 10.01 6.47 -9.30
N ASP A 125 10.47 6.74 -8.09
CA ASP A 125 9.99 6.01 -6.91
C ASP A 125 8.48 6.19 -6.73
N PHE A 126 7.81 5.11 -6.42
CA PHE A 126 6.41 5.16 -6.02
C PHE A 126 6.07 3.91 -5.20
N VAL A 127 4.98 4.01 -4.47
CA VAL A 127 4.45 2.90 -3.67
C VAL A 127 3.08 2.53 -4.21
N HIS A 128 2.87 1.24 -4.40
CA HIS A 128 1.58 0.67 -4.79
C HIS A 128 0.97 0.01 -3.56
N VAL A 129 -0.26 0.37 -3.24
CA VAL A 129 -0.96 -0.12 -2.05
C VAL A 129 -2.23 -0.81 -2.48
N VAL A 130 -2.44 -2.02 -1.96
CA VAL A 130 -3.65 -2.80 -2.21
C VAL A 130 -4.23 -3.23 -0.87
N VAL A 131 -5.54 -3.06 -0.71
CA VAL A 131 -6.30 -3.64 0.39
C VAL A 131 -7.36 -4.53 -0.22
N ASP A 132 -7.40 -5.77 0.21
CA ASP A 132 -8.34 -6.75 -0.33
C ASP A 132 -8.85 -7.62 0.83
N ARG A 133 -9.91 -8.35 0.57
CA ARG A 133 -10.36 -9.36 1.53
C ARG A 133 -9.35 -10.50 1.58
N LEU A 134 -9.39 -11.26 2.66
CA LEU A 134 -8.46 -12.36 2.83
C LEU A 134 -8.63 -13.38 1.71
N PRO A 135 -7.53 -13.85 1.10
CA PRO A 135 -7.61 -14.95 0.13
C PRO A 135 -7.91 -16.25 0.85
N ALA A 136 -8.40 -17.25 0.10
CA ALA A 136 -8.51 -18.59 0.63
C ALA A 136 -7.11 -19.09 0.99
N PHE A 137 -7.02 -19.89 2.05
CA PHE A 137 -5.73 -20.36 2.55
C PHE A 137 -4.88 -21.04 1.47
N GLU A 138 -5.52 -21.88 0.67
CA GLU A 138 -4.83 -22.61 -0.41
C GLU A 138 -4.38 -21.73 -1.57
N ASP A 139 -4.89 -20.49 -1.66
CA ASP A 139 -4.53 -19.57 -2.71
C ASP A 139 -3.37 -18.64 -2.29
N PHE A 140 -2.93 -18.76 -1.05
CA PHE A 140 -1.90 -17.88 -0.53
C PHE A 140 -0.53 -18.51 -0.79
N PRO A 141 0.40 -17.77 -1.42
CA PRO A 141 1.72 -18.30 -1.77
C PRO A 141 2.59 -18.61 -0.58
#